data_868d1e8929d4872476ee724fc8f2454d
#
_entry.id   868d1e8929d4872476ee724fc8f2454d
#
_cell.length_a   1.000
_cell.length_b   1.000
_cell.length_c   1.000
_cell.angle_alpha   90.00
_cell.angle_beta   90.00
_cell.angle_gamma   90.00
#
_symmetry.space_group_name_H-M   'P 1'
#
loop_
_entity.id
_entity.type
_entity.pdbx_description
1 polymer ?
#
loop_
_entity_poly.entity_id
_entity_poly.type
_entity_poly.pdbx_seq_one_letter_code
_entity_poly.pdbx_strand_id
1 'polypeptide(L)' 'MVNGIDLYALDLGGASFVTACGGSTHPDGEACVTLARIGEDVWALGDSKRPDLEPLRFTSEELSVAGIDPTRFGLAL' A
#
# COMPACT_ATOMS: atom_id res chain seq x y z
N MET A 1 0.10 -4.24 19.25
CA MET A 1 0.33 -5.48 18.53
C MET A 1 -0.96 -6.13 18.09
N VAL A 2 -1.00 -6.64 16.94
CA VAL A 2 -2.19 -7.29 16.40
C VAL A 2 -2.26 -8.70 16.95
N ASN A 3 -3.22 -8.95 17.81
CA ASN A 3 -3.31 -10.21 18.53
C ASN A 3 -3.77 -11.34 17.63
N GLY A 4 -2.83 -12.17 17.21
CA GLY A 4 -3.14 -13.37 16.49
C GLY A 4 -3.69 -13.18 15.08
N ILE A 5 -3.71 -11.96 14.58
CA ILE A 5 -4.17 -11.70 13.23
C ILE A 5 -2.97 -11.65 12.29
N ASP A 6 -3.00 -12.52 11.30
CA ASP A 6 -2.01 -12.50 10.24
C ASP A 6 -2.54 -11.60 9.14
N LEU A 7 -1.93 -10.43 8.98
CA LEU A 7 -2.37 -9.46 7.98
C LEU A 7 -2.30 -10.03 6.58
N TYR A 8 -1.39 -10.98 6.36
CA TYR A 8 -1.22 -11.60 5.05
C TYR A 8 -2.30 -12.61 4.73
N ALA A 9 -3.13 -12.96 5.71
CA ALA A 9 -4.28 -13.82 5.48
C ALA A 9 -5.49 -13.04 4.99
N LEU A 10 -5.43 -11.71 5.02
CA LEU A 10 -6.54 -10.89 4.57
C LEU A 10 -6.64 -10.91 3.05
N ASP A 11 -7.87 -11.01 2.56
CA ASP A 11 -8.13 -11.04 1.14
C ASP A 11 -7.99 -9.65 0.53
N LEU A 12 -7.28 -9.57 -0.58
CA LEU A 12 -7.13 -8.32 -1.34
C LEU A 12 -8.26 -8.12 -2.34
N GLY A 13 -9.15 -9.08 -2.48
CA GLY A 13 -10.22 -9.01 -3.47
C GLY A 13 -11.02 -7.72 -3.34
N GLY A 14 -11.12 -6.97 -4.40
CA GLY A 14 -11.85 -5.72 -4.40
C GLY A 14 -11.07 -4.53 -3.86
N ALA A 15 -9.83 -4.72 -3.45
CA ALA A 15 -9.02 -3.60 -2.97
C ALA A 15 -8.71 -2.64 -4.12
N SER A 16 -8.85 -1.36 -3.86
CA SER A 16 -8.54 -0.33 -4.84
C SER A 16 -7.20 0.29 -4.50
N PHE A 17 -6.19 -0.01 -5.31
CA PHE A 17 -4.87 0.57 -5.12
C PHE A 17 -4.78 1.92 -5.79
N VAL A 18 -4.18 2.87 -5.08
CA VAL A 18 -3.86 4.18 -5.65
C VAL A 18 -2.35 4.32 -5.71
N THR A 19 -1.87 5.22 -6.53
CA THR A 19 -0.45 5.35 -6.79
C THR A 19 0.09 6.69 -6.33
N ALA A 20 1.34 6.69 -5.89
CA ALA A 20 2.12 7.90 -5.69
C ALA A 20 3.37 7.75 -6.53
N CYS A 21 3.51 8.59 -7.54
CA CYS A 21 4.58 8.48 -8.51
C CYS A 21 5.57 9.61 -8.32
N GLY A 22 6.83 9.30 -8.49
CA GLY A 22 7.89 10.27 -8.29
C GLY A 22 8.15 11.19 -9.48
N GLY A 23 7.26 11.20 -10.46
CA GLY A 23 7.49 11.99 -11.65
C GLY A 23 8.59 11.41 -12.53
N SER A 24 8.81 10.14 -12.41
CA SER A 24 9.86 9.45 -13.13
C SER A 24 9.59 9.39 -14.63
N THR A 25 10.63 9.60 -15.41
CA THR A 25 10.56 9.41 -16.85
C THR A 25 11.15 8.07 -17.25
N HIS A 26 10.94 7.08 -16.41
CA HIS A 26 11.49 5.75 -16.65
C HIS A 26 10.99 5.19 -17.99
N PRO A 27 11.88 4.65 -18.81
CA PRO A 27 11.49 4.19 -20.15
C PRO A 27 10.49 3.04 -20.14
N ASP A 28 10.42 2.28 -19.06
CA ASP A 28 9.48 1.17 -18.94
C ASP A 28 8.16 1.57 -18.31
N GLY A 29 7.93 2.87 -18.16
CA GLY A 29 6.72 3.37 -17.55
C GLY A 29 6.99 4.01 -16.19
N GLU A 30 5.93 4.37 -15.51
CA GLU A 30 6.06 5.06 -14.25
C GLU A 30 6.47 4.12 -13.13
N ALA A 31 7.38 4.58 -12.29
CA ALA A 31 7.78 3.87 -11.10
C ALA A 31 7.01 4.45 -9.93
N CYS A 32 5.98 3.77 -9.51
CA CYS A 32 5.06 4.26 -8.48
C CYS A 32 4.96 3.31 -7.30
N VAL A 33 4.78 3.87 -6.13
CA VAL A 33 4.38 3.10 -4.96
C VAL A 33 2.85 3.02 -4.99
N THR A 34 2.32 1.84 -4.69
CA THR A 34 0.86 1.65 -4.65
C THR A 34 0.42 1.38 -3.23
N LEU A 35 -0.76 1.87 -2.87
CA LEU A 35 -1.28 1.71 -1.53
C LEU A 35 -2.79 1.49 -1.59
N ALA A 36 -3.28 0.55 -0.79
CA ALA A 36 -4.71 0.29 -0.66
C ALA A 36 -5.06 0.04 0.79
N ARG A 37 -6.21 0.54 1.21
CA ARG A 37 -6.73 0.21 2.52
C ARG A 37 -7.51 -1.10 2.39
N ILE A 38 -7.11 -2.12 3.13
CA ILE A 38 -7.72 -3.44 3.01
C ILE A 38 -8.46 -3.84 4.28
N GLY A 39 -8.47 -3.00 5.28
CA GLY A 39 -9.17 -3.21 6.52
C GLY A 39 -9.21 -1.93 7.30
N GLU A 40 -9.81 -1.96 8.49
CA GLU A 40 -10.00 -0.75 9.27
C GLU A 40 -8.67 -0.07 9.61
N ASP A 41 -7.67 -0.87 9.90
CA ASP A 41 -6.37 -0.36 10.32
C ASP A 41 -5.25 -1.10 9.59
N VAL A 42 -5.53 -1.56 8.38
CA VAL A 42 -4.59 -2.39 7.64
C VAL A 42 -4.47 -1.88 6.22
N TRP A 43 -3.24 -1.82 5.74
CA TRP A 43 -2.92 -1.28 4.43
C TRP A 43 -2.04 -2.27 3.66
N ALA A 44 -2.20 -2.28 2.35
CA ALA A 44 -1.35 -3.05 1.46
C ALA A 44 -0.48 -2.08 0.66
N LEU A 45 0.82 -2.31 0.68
CA LEU A 45 1.81 -1.47 0.00
C LEU A 45 2.47 -2.26 -1.10
N GLY A 46 2.42 -1.76 -2.31
CA GLY A 46 2.95 -2.47 -3.45
C GLY A 46 3.82 -1.63 -4.35
N ASP A 47 4.23 -2.25 -5.43
CA ASP A 47 5.11 -1.65 -6.42
C ASP A 47 4.43 -1.76 -7.79
N SER A 48 4.18 -0.63 -8.43
CA SER A 48 3.49 -0.62 -9.71
C SER A 48 4.27 -1.33 -10.82
N LYS A 49 5.58 -1.47 -10.64
CA LYS A 49 6.43 -2.16 -11.63
C LYS A 49 6.21 -3.67 -11.61
N ARG A 50 5.75 -4.21 -10.49
CA ARG A 50 5.53 -5.64 -10.32
C ARG A 50 4.19 -5.87 -9.63
N PRO A 51 3.08 -5.63 -10.33
CA PRO A 51 1.76 -5.82 -9.71
C PRO A 51 1.44 -7.28 -9.38
N ASP A 52 2.23 -8.20 -9.91
CA ASP A 52 2.08 -9.62 -9.64
C ASP A 52 2.66 -10.05 -8.29
N LEU A 53 3.49 -9.19 -7.68
CA LEU A 53 4.08 -9.52 -6.39
C LEU A 53 3.07 -9.29 -5.27
N GLU A 54 3.15 -10.14 -4.25
CA GLU A 54 2.31 -10.00 -3.07
C GLU A 54 2.64 -8.69 -2.37
N PRO A 55 1.68 -7.79 -2.18
CA PRO A 55 1.98 -6.52 -1.49
C PRO A 55 2.30 -6.75 -0.02
N LEU A 56 3.08 -5.84 0.52
CA LEU A 56 3.38 -5.84 1.93
C LEU A 56 2.17 -5.36 2.71
N ARG A 57 2.02 -5.82 3.94
CA ARG A 57 0.88 -5.48 4.79
C ARG A 57 1.36 -4.75 6.04
N PHE A 58 0.75 -3.63 6.32
CA PHE A 58 1.13 -2.81 7.47
C PHE A 58 -0.10 -2.25 8.15
N THR A 59 0.03 -1.99 9.46
CA THR A 59 -0.99 -1.24 10.19
C THR A 59 -0.78 0.25 9.94
N SER A 60 -1.80 1.04 10.28
CA SER A 60 -1.70 2.50 10.17
C SER A 60 -0.54 3.04 11.00
N GLU A 61 -0.33 2.47 12.18
CA GLU A 61 0.76 2.91 13.04
C GLU A 61 2.12 2.63 12.41
N GLU A 62 2.27 1.46 11.80
CA GLU A 62 3.53 1.13 11.14
C GLU A 62 3.83 2.09 9.99
N LEU A 63 2.82 2.43 9.20
CA LEU A 63 2.99 3.39 8.12
C LEU A 63 3.38 4.77 8.66
N SER A 64 2.72 5.18 9.74
CA SER A 64 3.00 6.48 10.34
C SER A 64 4.43 6.57 10.84
N VAL A 65 4.90 5.55 11.53
CA VAL A 65 6.27 5.51 12.05
C VAL A 65 7.28 5.53 10.91
N ALA A 66 6.95 4.90 9.80
CA ALA A 66 7.83 4.87 8.64
C ALA A 66 7.74 6.14 7.79
N GLY A 67 6.84 7.05 8.12
CA GLY A 67 6.69 8.29 7.37
C GLY A 67 5.86 8.16 6.11
N ILE A 68 5.10 7.09 5.98
CA ILE A 68 4.23 6.89 4.83
C ILE A 68 2.84 7.44 5.15
N ASP A 69 2.47 8.50 4.46
CA ASP A 69 1.21 9.19 4.70
C ASP A 69 0.21 8.84 3.61
N PRO A 70 -0.87 8.12 3.93
CA PRO A 70 -1.88 7.76 2.93
C PRO A 70 -2.52 8.95 2.23
N THR A 71 -2.55 10.12 2.86
CA THR A 71 -3.14 11.30 2.22
C THR A 71 -2.35 11.74 1.00
N ARG A 72 -1.07 11.40 0.94
CA ARG A 72 -0.26 11.70 -0.24
C ARG A 72 -0.66 10.84 -1.44
N PHE A 73 -1.40 9.78 -1.19
CA PHE A 73 -1.96 8.93 -2.24
C PHE A 73 -3.39 9.33 -2.57
N GLY A 74 -3.91 10.35 -1.92
CA GLY A 74 -5.30 10.75 -2.08
C GLY A 74 -6.28 9.94 -1.26
N LEU A 75 -5.78 9.17 -0.31
CA LEU A 75 -6.63 8.34 0.54
C LEU A 75 -6.92 9.05 1.85
N ALA A 76 -8.12 8.82 2.38
CA ALA A 76 -8.49 9.32 3.69
C ALA A 76 -7.90 8.40 4.76
N LEU A 77 -7.58 8.97 5.89
CA LEU A 77 -7.10 8.19 7.03
C LEU A 77 -8.25 7.49 7.75
#